data_1add15b2973f1556c346eef14bd30bde
#
_entry.id   1add15b2973f1556c346eef14bd30bde
#
_cell.length_a   1.000
_cell.length_b   1.000
_cell.length_c   1.000
_cell.angle_alpha   90.00
_cell.angle_beta   90.00
_cell.angle_gamma   90.00
#
_symmetry.space_group_name_H-M   'P 1'
#
loop_
_entity.id
_entity.type
_entity.pdbx_description
1 polymer ?
#
loop_
_entity_poly.entity_id
_entity_poly.type
_entity_poly.pdbx_seq_one_letter_code
_entity_poly.pdbx_strand_id
1 'polypeptide(L)'
;MRVGVRSTGAYWGATPEQIDTRFGNLNFTVPLLRAMGRGGWSVPFALSYNSQLWFKEGAGQTKLGADVGYGFGWKLLAGALTPIWDSYNLVYYLFTDSSGAEYRLDVNENGVWRSSQGVYVYYDTNTGRLNFPDGSNWQVSSVSSINELDAGTSYPTLMRDSNGNEVRLEYAQGIGGVGANTSGPGEPWM
;
A
#
# COMPACT_ATOMS: atom_id res chain seq x y z
N MET A 1 -12.79 -10.24 0.38
CA MET A 1 -12.48 -9.29 -0.70
C MET A 1 -12.44 -7.91 -0.07
N ARG A 2 -11.27 -7.31 0.01
CA ARG A 2 -11.15 -5.89 0.40
C ARG A 2 -11.46 -5.05 -0.82
N VAL A 3 -12.34 -4.09 -0.69
CA VAL A 3 -12.64 -3.12 -1.75
C VAL A 3 -12.14 -1.77 -1.25
N GLY A 4 -11.00 -1.33 -1.75
CA GLY A 4 -10.47 0.00 -1.49
C GLY A 4 -11.01 1.04 -2.47
N VAL A 5 -10.41 2.23 -2.46
CA VAL A 5 -10.66 3.24 -3.49
C VAL A 5 -10.21 2.67 -4.84
N ARG A 6 -11.12 2.51 -5.77
CA ARG A 6 -10.81 2.09 -7.14
C ARG A 6 -10.69 3.31 -8.02
N SER A 7 -9.67 3.36 -8.89
CA SER A 7 -9.50 4.43 -9.87
C SER A 7 -10.70 4.61 -10.82
N THR A 8 -11.50 3.56 -10.96
CA THR A 8 -12.75 3.53 -11.77
C THR A 8 -14.02 3.62 -10.91
N GLY A 9 -13.89 3.83 -9.60
CA GLY A 9 -15.02 4.00 -8.68
C GLY A 9 -15.79 5.30 -8.92
N ALA A 10 -17.03 5.33 -8.48
CA ALA A 10 -17.82 6.56 -8.44
C ALA A 10 -17.65 7.17 -7.04
N TYR A 11 -16.94 8.28 -6.95
CA TYR A 11 -16.64 8.96 -5.70
C TYR A 11 -17.42 10.28 -5.61
N TRP A 12 -17.83 10.60 -4.39
CA TRP A 12 -18.41 11.91 -4.04
C TRP A 12 -17.69 12.44 -2.80
N GLY A 13 -17.29 13.68 -2.85
CA GLY A 13 -16.62 14.36 -1.76
C GLY A 13 -15.65 15.44 -2.25
N ALA A 14 -15.33 16.36 -1.38
CA ALA A 14 -14.25 17.31 -1.60
C ALA A 14 -12.96 16.78 -0.96
N THR A 15 -11.80 17.12 -1.53
CA THR A 15 -10.51 16.78 -0.91
C THR A 15 -10.46 17.29 0.54
N PRO A 16 -10.05 16.50 1.51
CA PRO A 16 -9.35 15.20 1.46
C PRO A 16 -10.26 13.97 1.60
N GLU A 17 -11.57 14.14 1.56
CA GLU A 17 -12.57 13.11 1.78
C GLU A 17 -13.10 12.58 0.45
N GLN A 18 -13.16 11.26 0.32
CA GLN A 18 -13.72 10.57 -0.84
C GLN A 18 -14.65 9.45 -0.37
N ILE A 19 -15.87 9.45 -0.90
CA ILE A 19 -16.86 8.41 -0.60
C ILE A 19 -17.06 7.56 -1.86
N ASP A 20 -16.80 6.26 -1.76
CA ASP A 20 -17.21 5.32 -2.80
C ASP A 20 -18.71 5.09 -2.70
N THR A 21 -19.46 5.70 -3.60
CA THR A 21 -20.94 5.65 -3.59
C THR A 21 -21.51 4.28 -3.92
N ARG A 22 -20.71 3.35 -4.45
CA ARG A 22 -21.16 1.98 -4.75
C ARG A 22 -21.13 1.09 -3.51
N PHE A 23 -20.16 1.31 -2.64
CA PHE A 23 -19.91 0.43 -1.49
C PHE A 23 -20.00 1.16 -0.15
N GLY A 24 -20.21 2.49 -0.17
CA GLY A 24 -20.29 3.32 1.03
C GLY A 24 -18.95 3.43 1.76
N ASN A 25 -17.82 3.15 1.11
CA ASN A 25 -16.50 3.23 1.72
C ASN A 25 -16.04 4.69 1.79
N LEU A 26 -15.68 5.15 2.99
CA LEU A 26 -15.06 6.46 3.21
C LEU A 26 -13.55 6.32 3.19
N ASN A 27 -12.90 7.10 2.33
CA ASN A 27 -11.46 7.31 2.34
C ASN A 27 -11.19 8.76 2.72
N PHE A 28 -10.26 8.94 3.65
CA PHE A 28 -9.85 10.25 4.12
C PHE A 28 -8.33 10.33 4.13
N THR A 29 -7.76 11.39 3.59
CA THR A 29 -6.32 11.53 3.45
C THR A 29 -5.86 12.84 4.05
N VAL A 30 -4.92 12.77 4.98
CA VAL A 30 -4.24 13.91 5.56
C VAL A 30 -2.83 14.00 4.98
N PRO A 31 -2.54 14.94 4.08
CA PRO A 31 -1.19 15.14 3.58
C PRO A 31 -0.30 15.65 4.71
N LEU A 32 0.84 15.00 4.94
CA LEU A 32 1.78 15.36 6.00
C LEU A 32 3.00 16.08 5.45
N LEU A 33 3.66 15.48 4.47
CA LEU A 33 4.85 16.05 3.85
C LEU A 33 4.97 15.60 2.39
N ARG A 34 5.81 16.29 1.66
CA ARG A 34 6.15 15.97 0.27
C ARG A 34 7.64 16.10 0.08
N ALA A 35 8.29 14.99 -0.28
CA ALA A 35 9.68 15.01 -0.71
C ALA A 35 9.75 15.58 -2.13
N MET A 36 10.48 16.66 -2.34
CA MET A 36 10.58 17.37 -3.62
C MET A 36 11.84 16.97 -4.36
N GLY A 37 11.71 16.56 -5.61
CA GLY A 37 12.79 16.32 -6.54
C GLY A 37 12.94 17.45 -7.57
N ARG A 38 13.87 17.28 -8.52
CA ARG A 38 14.05 18.19 -9.64
C ARG A 38 12.93 17.98 -10.68
N GLY A 39 12.69 18.98 -11.52
CA GLY A 39 11.71 18.87 -12.61
C GLY A 39 10.26 18.79 -12.15
N GLY A 40 9.95 19.19 -10.91
CA GLY A 40 8.59 19.15 -10.37
C GLY A 40 8.17 17.77 -9.84
N TRP A 41 9.04 16.77 -9.90
CA TRP A 41 8.75 15.47 -9.31
C TRP A 41 8.68 15.54 -7.79
N SER A 42 7.74 14.80 -7.21
CA SER A 42 7.60 14.76 -5.76
C SER A 42 6.94 13.46 -5.29
N VAL A 43 7.30 13.03 -4.09
CA VAL A 43 6.69 11.88 -3.41
C VAL A 43 5.86 12.41 -2.24
N PRO A 44 4.54 12.24 -2.27
CA PRO A 44 3.68 12.60 -1.15
C PRO A 44 3.73 11.52 -0.07
N PHE A 45 3.71 11.96 1.19
CA PHE A 45 3.52 11.13 2.37
C PHE A 45 2.26 11.61 3.08
N ALA A 46 1.32 10.72 3.27
CA ALA A 46 0.02 11.05 3.81
C ALA A 46 -0.42 10.02 4.86
N LEU A 47 -1.16 10.47 5.85
CA LEU A 47 -1.93 9.61 6.72
C LEU A 47 -3.28 9.37 6.05
N SER A 48 -3.55 8.14 5.65
CA SER A 48 -4.78 7.76 4.97
C SER A 48 -5.64 6.87 5.86
N TYR A 49 -6.94 7.12 5.81
CA TYR A 49 -7.97 6.34 6.47
C TYR A 49 -8.85 5.64 5.45
N ASN A 50 -9.18 4.39 5.71
CA ASN A 50 -10.13 3.62 4.93
C ASN A 50 -11.15 3.00 5.88
N SER A 51 -12.45 3.32 5.69
CA SER A 51 -13.52 2.83 6.58
C SER A 51 -13.85 1.35 6.39
N GLN A 52 -13.28 0.68 5.38
CA GLN A 52 -13.48 -0.74 5.16
C GLN A 52 -12.61 -1.58 6.11
N LEU A 53 -13.01 -1.58 7.37
CA LEU A 53 -12.29 -2.22 8.46
C LEU A 53 -12.59 -3.71 8.60
N TRP A 54 -13.75 -4.16 8.09
CA TRP A 54 -14.21 -5.52 8.26
C TRP A 54 -13.97 -6.36 7.01
N PHE A 55 -13.45 -7.54 7.18
CA PHE A 55 -13.29 -8.51 6.10
C PHE A 55 -13.79 -9.89 6.52
N LYS A 56 -14.25 -10.67 5.55
CA LYS A 56 -14.64 -12.05 5.75
C LYS A 56 -13.41 -12.94 5.58
N GLU A 57 -13.08 -13.68 6.61
CA GLU A 57 -12.14 -14.77 6.56
C GLU A 57 -12.94 -16.08 6.40
N GLY A 58 -12.41 -17.10 5.77
CA GLY A 58 -13.08 -18.37 5.41
C GLY A 58 -14.26 -18.74 6.32
N ALA A 59 -15.06 -19.70 6.06
CA ALA A 59 -16.22 -20.14 6.88
C ALA A 59 -17.19 -19.02 7.36
N GLY A 60 -17.13 -17.81 6.80
CA GLY A 60 -18.06 -16.71 7.10
C GLY A 60 -17.75 -15.90 8.37
N GLN A 61 -16.61 -16.11 9.00
CA GLN A 61 -16.18 -15.28 10.13
C GLN A 61 -15.81 -13.89 9.64
N THR A 62 -16.28 -12.87 10.37
CA THR A 62 -15.94 -11.47 10.10
C THR A 62 -14.85 -11.03 11.07
N LYS A 63 -13.73 -10.54 10.55
CA LYS A 63 -12.64 -9.99 11.35
C LYS A 63 -12.49 -8.50 11.13
N LEU A 64 -12.09 -7.80 12.18
CA LEU A 64 -11.64 -6.42 12.10
C LEU A 64 -10.25 -6.38 11.46
N GLY A 65 -9.99 -5.38 10.63
CA GLY A 65 -8.68 -5.14 10.05
C GLY A 65 -7.62 -4.82 11.10
N ALA A 66 -6.38 -4.82 10.69
CA ALA A 66 -5.25 -4.53 11.55
C ALA A 66 -5.18 -3.05 11.94
N ASP A 67 -4.82 -2.79 13.19
CA ASP A 67 -4.27 -1.51 13.62
C ASP A 67 -2.75 -1.58 13.46
N VAL A 68 -2.22 -0.79 12.55
CA VAL A 68 -0.77 -0.71 12.29
C VAL A 68 -0.13 0.44 13.07
N GLY A 69 -0.73 0.76 14.21
CA GLY A 69 -0.22 1.72 15.16
C GLY A 69 -0.71 3.16 15.01
N TYR A 70 -1.61 3.41 14.04
CA TYR A 70 -2.24 4.73 13.85
C TYR A 70 -3.74 4.71 14.15
N GLY A 71 -4.26 3.59 14.65
CA GLY A 71 -5.67 3.31 14.80
C GLY A 71 -6.24 2.50 13.64
N PHE A 72 -7.36 1.82 13.89
CA PHE A 72 -8.00 0.99 12.87
C PHE A 72 -8.33 1.78 11.61
N GLY A 73 -7.90 1.26 10.46
CA GLY A 73 -8.11 1.86 9.15
C GLY A 73 -7.16 2.98 8.77
N TRP A 74 -6.36 3.46 9.69
CA TRP A 74 -5.34 4.46 9.42
C TRP A 74 -4.01 3.82 9.00
N LYS A 75 -3.33 4.45 8.03
CA LYS A 75 -2.01 4.05 7.56
C LYS A 75 -1.19 5.28 7.19
N LEU A 76 0.07 5.33 7.60
CA LEU A 76 1.04 6.31 7.11
C LEU A 76 1.85 5.66 5.99
N LEU A 77 1.57 6.03 4.76
CA LEU A 77 2.15 5.39 3.59
C LEU A 77 2.72 6.39 2.59
N ALA A 78 3.89 6.03 2.02
CA ALA A 78 4.26 6.47 0.69
C ALA A 78 3.65 5.56 -0.37
N GLY A 79 3.36 4.33 0.03
CA GLY A 79 2.76 3.23 -0.72
C GLY A 79 3.16 1.89 -0.12
N ALA A 80 2.43 0.83 -0.44
CA ALA A 80 2.69 -0.51 0.05
C ALA A 80 2.27 -1.57 -0.99
N LEU A 81 2.92 -2.73 -0.95
CA LEU A 81 2.60 -3.88 -1.79
C LEU A 81 2.35 -5.10 -0.89
N THR A 82 1.10 -5.53 -0.82
CA THR A 82 0.68 -6.63 0.05
C THR A 82 0.39 -7.89 -0.76
N PRO A 83 1.06 -9.02 -0.51
CA PRO A 83 0.72 -10.29 -1.13
C PRO A 83 -0.58 -10.83 -0.52
N ILE A 84 -1.49 -11.29 -1.37
CA ILE A 84 -2.75 -11.88 -0.93
C ILE A 84 -2.72 -13.37 -1.27
N TRP A 85 -2.87 -14.18 -0.24
CA TRP A 85 -2.77 -15.62 -0.30
C TRP A 85 -4.13 -16.28 -0.14
N ASP A 86 -4.33 -17.39 -0.84
CA ASP A 86 -5.38 -18.36 -0.55
C ASP A 86 -4.70 -19.66 -0.08
N SER A 87 -4.77 -19.91 1.22
CA SER A 87 -4.03 -20.99 1.89
C SER A 87 -2.52 -20.88 1.63
N TYR A 88 -1.99 -21.61 0.67
CA TYR A 88 -0.57 -21.63 0.33
C TYR A 88 -0.26 -21.00 -1.04
N ASN A 89 -1.28 -20.55 -1.78
CA ASN A 89 -1.09 -20.01 -3.11
C ASN A 89 -1.15 -18.48 -3.08
N LEU A 90 -0.14 -17.83 -3.65
CA LEU A 90 -0.17 -16.40 -3.91
C LEU A 90 -1.18 -16.14 -5.03
N VAL A 91 -2.26 -15.43 -4.72
CA VAL A 91 -3.35 -15.18 -5.67
C VAL A 91 -3.11 -13.89 -6.44
N TYR A 92 -2.71 -12.82 -5.75
CA TYR A 92 -2.39 -11.52 -6.35
C TYR A 92 -1.60 -10.65 -5.38
N TYR A 93 -1.03 -9.57 -5.90
CA TYR A 93 -0.53 -8.47 -5.08
C TYR A 93 -1.55 -7.34 -5.04
N LEU A 94 -1.68 -6.71 -3.89
CA LEU A 94 -2.45 -5.50 -3.70
C LEU A 94 -1.49 -4.32 -3.53
N PHE A 95 -1.44 -3.44 -4.52
CA PHE A 95 -0.71 -2.19 -4.41
C PHE A 95 -1.63 -1.13 -3.80
N THR A 96 -1.18 -0.49 -2.72
CA THR A 96 -1.86 0.64 -2.07
C THR A 96 -0.99 1.88 -2.25
N ASP A 97 -1.52 2.95 -2.82
CA ASP A 97 -0.79 4.21 -2.96
C ASP A 97 -0.91 5.11 -1.71
N SER A 98 -0.26 6.28 -1.73
CA SER A 98 -0.27 7.22 -0.59
C SER A 98 -1.65 7.82 -0.30
N SER A 99 -2.60 7.73 -1.22
CA SER A 99 -3.99 8.17 -1.00
C SER A 99 -4.87 7.09 -0.37
N GLY A 100 -4.35 5.86 -0.20
CA GLY A 100 -5.11 4.70 0.22
C GLY A 100 -5.87 4.02 -0.92
N ALA A 101 -5.67 4.43 -2.17
CA ALA A 101 -6.22 3.74 -3.33
C ALA A 101 -5.54 2.37 -3.51
N GLU A 102 -6.35 1.35 -3.76
CA GLU A 102 -5.90 -0.03 -3.88
C GLU A 102 -6.02 -0.54 -5.32
N TYR A 103 -4.94 -1.11 -5.82
CA TYR A 103 -4.83 -1.64 -7.18
C TYR A 103 -4.43 -3.11 -7.13
N ARG A 104 -5.25 -3.95 -7.73
CA ARG A 104 -5.00 -5.39 -7.76
C ARG A 104 -4.11 -5.74 -8.95
N LEU A 105 -3.00 -6.45 -8.68
CA LEU A 105 -2.10 -7.02 -9.68
C LEU A 105 -2.30 -8.54 -9.67
N ASP A 106 -3.12 -9.06 -10.59
CA ASP A 106 -3.68 -10.41 -10.55
C ASP A 106 -3.35 -11.27 -11.77
N VAL A 107 -2.61 -10.74 -12.72
CA VAL A 107 -2.11 -11.47 -13.89
C VAL A 107 -0.61 -11.65 -13.76
N ASN A 108 -0.14 -12.89 -13.62
CA ASN A 108 1.28 -13.21 -13.53
C ASN A 108 1.80 -13.80 -14.86
N GLU A 109 2.81 -13.14 -15.41
CA GLU A 109 3.56 -13.64 -16.55
C GLU A 109 5.06 -13.67 -16.21
N ASN A 110 5.60 -14.84 -15.96
CA ASN A 110 7.04 -15.04 -15.66
C ASN A 110 7.57 -14.20 -14.49
N GLY A 111 6.78 -14.05 -13.42
CA GLY A 111 7.14 -13.25 -12.26
C GLY A 111 6.80 -11.76 -12.37
N VAL A 112 6.21 -11.32 -13.48
CA VAL A 112 5.71 -9.96 -13.67
C VAL A 112 4.21 -9.95 -13.43
N TRP A 113 3.79 -9.25 -12.39
CA TRP A 113 2.40 -9.13 -11.96
C TRP A 113 1.78 -7.84 -12.47
N ARG A 114 0.69 -7.95 -13.22
CA ARG A 114 -0.05 -6.85 -13.84
C ARG A 114 -1.49 -6.81 -13.36
N SER A 115 -2.17 -5.68 -13.58
CA SER A 115 -3.59 -5.57 -13.30
C SER A 115 -4.43 -5.98 -14.51
N SER A 116 -5.40 -6.87 -14.31
CA SER A 116 -6.44 -7.18 -15.29
C SER A 116 -7.44 -6.02 -15.50
N GLN A 117 -7.42 -5.02 -14.63
CA GLN A 117 -8.37 -3.88 -14.63
C GLN A 117 -7.88 -2.66 -15.43
N GLY A 118 -6.84 -2.81 -16.25
CA GLY A 118 -6.32 -1.74 -17.11
C GLY A 118 -5.50 -0.68 -16.39
N VAL A 119 -5.04 -0.97 -15.17
CA VAL A 119 -4.08 -0.13 -14.46
C VAL A 119 -2.68 -0.50 -14.94
N TYR A 120 -1.95 0.48 -15.46
CA TYR A 120 -0.62 0.25 -16.07
C TYR A 120 0.53 0.24 -15.04
N VAL A 121 0.25 -0.20 -13.82
CA VAL A 121 1.26 -0.47 -12.80
C VAL A 121 1.57 -1.96 -12.83
N TYR A 122 2.84 -2.33 -12.71
CA TYR A 122 3.23 -3.73 -12.61
C TYR A 122 4.36 -3.96 -11.63
N TYR A 123 4.34 -5.11 -10.99
CA TYR A 123 5.37 -5.56 -10.07
C TYR A 123 6.17 -6.70 -10.68
N ASP A 124 7.48 -6.53 -10.75
CA ASP A 124 8.42 -7.55 -11.19
C ASP A 124 9.10 -8.18 -9.97
N THR A 125 8.74 -9.42 -9.67
CA THR A 125 9.31 -10.17 -8.53
C THR A 125 10.78 -10.51 -8.73
N ASN A 126 11.27 -10.59 -9.98
CA ASN A 126 12.66 -10.92 -10.27
C ASN A 126 13.60 -9.77 -9.88
N THR A 127 13.11 -8.55 -9.93
CA THR A 127 13.88 -7.34 -9.59
C THR A 127 13.42 -6.68 -8.29
N GLY A 128 12.27 -7.09 -7.73
CA GLY A 128 11.65 -6.47 -6.57
C GLY A 128 11.14 -5.05 -6.85
N ARG A 129 10.80 -4.75 -8.11
CA ARG A 129 10.42 -3.40 -8.53
C ARG A 129 8.96 -3.29 -8.89
N LEU A 130 8.34 -2.25 -8.36
CA LEU A 130 7.04 -1.75 -8.81
C LEU A 130 7.29 -0.64 -9.84
N ASN A 131 6.71 -0.77 -11.02
CA ASN A 131 6.96 0.12 -12.17
C ASN A 131 5.68 0.84 -12.57
N PHE A 132 5.81 2.11 -12.94
CA PHE A 132 4.71 3.01 -13.26
C PHE A 132 4.77 3.48 -14.73
N PRO A 133 3.62 3.93 -15.30
CA PRO A 133 3.53 4.34 -16.71
C PRO A 133 4.42 5.53 -17.08
N ASP A 134 4.72 6.40 -16.12
CA ASP A 134 5.56 7.60 -16.31
C ASP A 134 7.06 7.27 -16.33
N GLY A 135 7.42 5.98 -16.24
CA GLY A 135 8.80 5.51 -16.17
C GLY A 135 9.42 5.58 -14.78
N SER A 136 8.67 6.04 -13.79
CA SER A 136 9.10 5.94 -12.39
C SER A 136 9.06 4.49 -11.91
N ASN A 137 9.86 4.18 -10.90
CA ASN A 137 9.87 2.86 -10.28
C ASN A 137 10.21 2.93 -8.80
N TRP A 138 9.74 1.93 -8.06
CA TRP A 138 10.01 1.78 -6.65
C TRP A 138 10.66 0.44 -6.37
N GLN A 139 11.75 0.43 -5.59
CA GLN A 139 12.27 -0.79 -5.00
C GLN A 139 11.48 -1.06 -3.72
N VAL A 140 10.76 -2.18 -3.67
CA VAL A 140 9.95 -2.59 -2.51
C VAL A 140 10.65 -3.75 -1.80
N SER A 141 11.57 -3.42 -0.90
CA SER A 141 12.46 -4.39 -0.25
C SER A 141 12.37 -4.41 1.29
N SER A 142 11.61 -3.51 1.90
CA SER A 142 11.32 -3.58 3.33
C SER A 142 10.04 -4.39 3.54
N VAL A 143 10.14 -5.55 4.17
CA VAL A 143 9.03 -6.49 4.34
C VAL A 143 8.65 -6.59 5.81
N SER A 144 7.36 -6.40 6.12
CA SER A 144 6.85 -6.57 7.47
C SER A 144 7.06 -7.98 7.99
N SER A 145 7.48 -8.08 9.23
CA SER A 145 7.75 -9.34 9.92
C SER A 145 6.48 -10.16 10.08
N ILE A 146 6.63 -11.48 10.22
CA ILE A 146 5.52 -12.41 10.48
C ILE A 146 4.76 -12.10 11.79
N ASN A 147 5.37 -11.35 12.69
CA ASN A 147 4.77 -10.97 13.97
C ASN A 147 4.00 -9.64 13.91
N GLU A 148 4.04 -8.95 12.77
CA GLU A 148 3.32 -7.71 12.55
C GLU A 148 1.93 -7.97 11.97
N LEU A 149 1.00 -7.06 12.20
CA LEU A 149 -0.38 -7.20 11.76
C LEU A 149 -0.53 -7.13 10.24
N ASP A 150 0.42 -6.53 9.55
CA ASP A 150 0.54 -6.44 8.10
C ASP A 150 1.62 -7.38 7.53
N ALA A 151 1.89 -8.48 8.21
CA ALA A 151 2.92 -9.46 7.88
C ALA A 151 2.99 -9.77 6.37
N GLY A 152 4.22 -9.69 5.83
CA GLY A 152 4.48 -9.93 4.41
C GLY A 152 4.24 -8.74 3.49
N THR A 153 3.67 -7.63 3.99
CA THR A 153 3.57 -6.39 3.22
C THR A 153 4.95 -5.82 2.94
N SER A 154 5.21 -5.46 1.70
CA SER A 154 6.47 -4.88 1.24
C SER A 154 6.32 -3.37 1.08
N TYR A 155 7.28 -2.63 1.61
CA TYR A 155 7.33 -1.17 1.61
C TYR A 155 8.45 -0.66 0.72
N PRO A 156 8.28 0.51 0.07
CA PRO A 156 9.32 1.07 -0.79
C PRO A 156 10.52 1.54 0.03
N THR A 157 11.72 1.15 -0.38
CA THR A 157 13.00 1.61 0.20
C THR A 157 13.68 2.63 -0.70
N LEU A 158 13.34 2.62 -1.99
CA LEU A 158 13.83 3.57 -2.99
C LEU A 158 12.72 3.87 -3.97
N MET A 159 12.45 5.13 -4.19
CA MET A 159 11.57 5.63 -5.25
C MET A 159 12.40 6.44 -6.22
N ARG A 160 12.24 6.18 -7.52
CA ARG A 160 13.00 6.84 -8.57
C ARG A 160 12.05 7.31 -9.68
N ASP A 161 12.23 8.53 -10.15
CA ASP A 161 11.56 9.02 -11.36
C ASP A 161 12.32 8.64 -12.65
N SER A 162 11.75 8.98 -13.79
CA SER A 162 12.37 8.75 -15.11
C SER A 162 13.63 9.60 -15.36
N ASN A 163 13.84 10.66 -14.59
CA ASN A 163 15.01 11.57 -14.70
C ASN A 163 16.14 11.20 -13.72
N GLY A 164 15.96 10.14 -12.94
CA GLY A 164 16.94 9.68 -11.95
C GLY A 164 16.90 10.43 -10.61
N ASN A 165 15.86 11.22 -10.33
CA ASN A 165 15.63 11.71 -8.98
C ASN A 165 15.28 10.54 -8.06
N GLU A 166 15.82 10.56 -6.83
CA GLU A 166 15.62 9.47 -5.86
C GLU A 166 15.11 10.00 -4.53
N VAL A 167 14.17 9.25 -3.94
CA VAL A 167 13.80 9.35 -2.53
C VAL A 167 14.10 8.00 -1.90
N ARG A 168 14.90 7.99 -0.84
CA ARG A 168 15.24 6.81 -0.05
C ARG A 168 14.43 6.83 1.23
N LEU A 169 13.88 5.66 1.60
CA LEU A 169 13.09 5.46 2.79
C LEU A 169 13.80 4.44 3.67
N GLU A 170 14.02 4.80 4.90
CA GLU A 170 14.57 3.93 5.94
C GLU A 170 13.50 3.72 7.00
N TYR A 171 13.30 2.48 7.40
CA TYR A 171 12.33 2.10 8.42
C TYR A 171 13.06 1.73 9.69
N ALA A 172 12.72 2.39 10.80
CA ALA A 172 13.17 2.00 12.12
C ALA A 172 12.27 0.88 12.66
N GLN A 173 12.82 0.07 13.56
CA GLN A 173 12.02 -0.89 14.31
C GLN A 173 10.97 -0.16 15.14
N GLY A 174 9.75 -0.70 15.17
CA GLY A 174 8.67 -0.16 15.98
C GLY A 174 8.98 -0.23 17.47
N ILE A 175 8.37 0.68 18.21
CA ILE A 175 8.42 0.69 19.67
C ILE A 175 7.34 -0.28 20.14
N GLY A 176 7.67 -1.07 21.14
CA GLY A 176 6.75 -2.06 21.69
C GLY A 176 7.30 -3.48 21.72
N GLY A 177 8.57 -3.66 21.33
CA GLY A 177 9.26 -4.94 21.46
C GLY A 177 8.88 -5.94 20.38
N VAL A 178 8.36 -5.49 19.25
CA VAL A 178 8.30 -6.33 18.05
C VAL A 178 9.72 -6.55 17.58
N GLY A 179 10.10 -7.81 17.47
CA GLY A 179 11.48 -8.26 17.44
C GLY A 179 12.36 -7.62 16.37
N ALA A 180 13.65 -7.80 16.51
CA ALA A 180 14.75 -7.19 15.75
C ALA A 180 14.71 -7.34 14.21
N ASN A 181 13.65 -7.91 13.65
CA ASN A 181 13.49 -8.16 12.22
C ASN A 181 12.32 -7.43 11.58
N THR A 182 11.70 -6.49 12.28
CA THR A 182 10.63 -5.69 11.69
C THR A 182 11.22 -4.72 10.70
N SER A 183 10.98 -4.93 9.44
CA SER A 183 11.45 -4.08 8.35
C SER A 183 10.35 -3.19 7.77
N GLY A 184 9.15 -3.28 8.29
CA GLY A 184 8.02 -2.43 7.94
C GLY A 184 7.99 -1.11 8.72
N PRO A 185 7.05 -0.20 8.40
CA PRO A 185 6.78 0.96 9.24
C PRO A 185 6.35 0.45 10.62
N GLY A 186 7.18 0.72 11.61
CA GLY A 186 6.90 0.32 12.98
C GLY A 186 5.64 0.97 13.52
N GLU A 187 5.11 0.42 14.60
CA GLU A 187 4.01 1.04 15.34
C GLU A 187 4.40 2.45 15.78
N PRO A 188 3.48 3.41 15.73
CA PRO A 188 3.76 4.75 16.24
C PRO A 188 4.02 4.73 17.73
N TRP A 189 4.76 5.70 18.15
CA TRP A 189 5.03 5.98 19.56
C TRP A 189 3.70 6.19 20.29
N MET A 190 3.38 5.36 21.25
CA MET A 190 2.39 5.66 22.28
C MET A 190 3.06 6.37 23.44
#